data_7db92fa32971d4e15d61fbcd6b95f1f9
#
_entry.id   7db92fa32971d4e15d61fbcd6b95f1f9
#
_cell.length_a   1.000
_cell.length_b   1.000
_cell.length_c   1.000
_cell.angle_alpha   90.00
_cell.angle_beta   90.00
_cell.angle_gamma   90.00
#
_symmetry.space_group_name_H-M   'P 1'
#
loop_
_entity.id
_entity.type
_entity.pdbx_description
1 polymer ?
#
loop_
_entity_poly.entity_id
_entity_poly.type
_entity_poly.pdbx_seq_one_letter_code
_entity_poly.pdbx_strand_id
1 'polypeptide(L)'
;MKPIPRRKFIRGTALAGGALLFLPGIQGCGFAGGCPSGNYFLEEFGIDDALISRLLSKALSRGGDFADLYFEYTVSNYLGLEDGKVNQSYGDISLGVGIRTVKGDQTGYGYTQELSEESMMSAAATAASLCDMTAAQAATSFSRPQTGSYYPVPDGFDGIPAQSKLPVLQQINEKCFSLSPEIVKVNAGFQSSIKRILIATSDGIMAEDIIPGGYLYSSVVAERNGRREQSFWNLGGRRDFSFYDNDVINEVASKSVNNALKLFDAIQPPAGEMPVVLGPGITGILLHEAIGHGMEADFNRKKTSTYSTMMGKKVAEPFVTIIDDGTNMNLAGSINVDDEGIPGKKTVLVENGILTSYIHDRISAKYYGVEPTGNGRRQDFMNYPIPRMRNTYMLGGDATPDDVIKAAGNGIYVEDVSNGQVKIGEGDFAFYVSQGRMIENGKLTSTIKDVNIMGNGPKMLANIVMAANDLEMSRGGAGQCGKNGQGAPVSFGLPTCLVKSLTVGGTEQKGGRS
;
A
#
# COMPACT_ATOMS: atom_id res chain seq x y z
N MET A 1 0.82 12.42 -37.06
CA MET A 1 1.21 13.17 -35.85
C MET A 1 2.69 13.54 -35.93
N LYS A 2 3.06 14.77 -35.62
CA LYS A 2 4.48 15.16 -35.57
C LYS A 2 5.06 14.61 -34.26
N PRO A 3 6.22 13.95 -34.26
CA PRO A 3 6.86 13.48 -33.03
C PRO A 3 7.12 14.68 -32.11
N ILE A 4 6.84 14.52 -30.81
CA ILE A 4 7.13 15.55 -29.80
C ILE A 4 8.63 15.83 -29.84
N PRO A 5 9.07 17.07 -30.14
CA PRO A 5 10.51 17.33 -30.24
C PRO A 5 11.15 17.11 -28.86
N ARG A 6 12.23 16.32 -28.82
CA ARG A 6 13.07 16.08 -27.62
C ARG A 6 13.37 17.34 -26.79
N ARG A 7 13.31 18.52 -27.41
CA ARG A 7 13.49 19.81 -26.74
C ARG A 7 12.38 20.22 -25.76
N LYS A 8 11.13 19.74 -25.90
CA LYS A 8 10.04 19.99 -24.92
C LYS A 8 10.19 19.08 -23.71
N PHE A 9 10.64 17.85 -23.93
CA PHE A 9 10.93 16.88 -22.86
C PHE A 9 12.10 17.35 -21.95
N ILE A 10 13.16 17.91 -22.55
CA ILE A 10 14.33 18.40 -21.80
C ILE A 10 14.04 19.72 -21.05
N ARG A 11 13.04 20.52 -21.45
CA ARG A 11 12.70 21.75 -20.71
C ARG A 11 12.01 21.50 -19.37
N GLY A 12 11.34 20.38 -19.18
CA GLY A 12 10.77 19.98 -17.89
C GLY A 12 11.82 19.42 -16.90
N THR A 13 12.89 18.82 -17.41
CA THR A 13 13.94 18.18 -16.59
C THR A 13 15.17 19.06 -16.34
N ALA A 14 15.39 20.12 -17.12
CA ALA A 14 16.58 20.98 -17.01
C ALA A 14 16.49 22.05 -15.92
N LEU A 15 15.38 22.17 -15.17
CA LEU A 15 15.25 23.10 -14.04
C LEU A 15 15.72 22.54 -12.69
N ALA A 16 16.26 21.31 -12.65
CA ALA A 16 16.75 20.68 -11.42
C ALA A 16 18.26 20.84 -11.19
N GLY A 17 18.98 21.53 -12.03
CA GLY A 17 20.42 21.71 -11.85
C GLY A 17 20.97 22.97 -12.46
N GLY A 18 21.22 24.00 -11.65
CA GLY A 18 22.19 25.04 -11.97
C GLY A 18 21.69 26.45 -12.25
N ALA A 19 22.04 27.36 -11.35
CA ALA A 19 22.26 28.81 -11.48
C ALA A 19 21.03 29.74 -11.53
N LEU A 20 20.92 30.51 -10.45
CA LEU A 20 20.17 31.74 -10.27
C LEU A 20 20.39 32.75 -11.42
N LEU A 21 19.32 33.10 -12.11
CA LEU A 21 19.18 34.43 -12.73
C LEU A 21 17.79 34.97 -12.39
N PHE A 22 17.78 36.03 -11.62
CA PHE A 22 16.60 36.84 -11.32
C PHE A 22 16.08 37.51 -12.59
N LEU A 23 14.80 37.30 -12.90
CA LEU A 23 13.99 38.20 -13.74
C LEU A 23 12.70 38.53 -12.98
N PRO A 24 12.34 39.80 -12.80
CA PRO A 24 11.13 40.21 -12.13
C PRO A 24 9.94 40.23 -13.09
N GLY A 25 8.79 39.79 -12.61
CA GLY A 25 7.49 40.16 -13.12
C GLY A 25 6.80 39.19 -14.05
N ILE A 26 6.07 38.22 -13.47
CA ILE A 26 4.81 37.72 -14.07
C ILE A 26 3.77 37.72 -12.94
N GLN A 27 2.76 38.58 -13.11
CA GLN A 27 1.59 38.69 -12.25
C GLN A 27 0.81 37.37 -12.27
N GLY A 28 0.49 36.85 -11.10
CA GLY A 28 -0.31 35.66 -10.94
C GLY A 28 -1.74 35.86 -11.40
N CYS A 29 -2.19 35.01 -12.30
CA CYS A 29 -3.61 34.75 -12.46
C CYS A 29 -4.08 33.85 -11.33
N GLY A 30 -4.97 34.37 -10.47
CA GLY A 30 -5.62 33.58 -9.44
C GLY A 30 -6.54 32.53 -10.09
N PHE A 31 -6.26 31.28 -9.82
CA PHE A 31 -7.17 30.18 -10.15
C PHE A 31 -8.07 29.91 -8.94
N ALA A 32 -9.37 30.17 -9.15
CA ALA A 32 -10.41 29.67 -8.27
C ALA A 32 -10.43 28.13 -8.32
N GLY A 33 -10.43 27.48 -7.14
CA GLY A 33 -10.41 26.04 -7.03
C GLY A 33 -11.61 25.37 -7.72
N GLY A 34 -11.30 24.57 -8.73
CA GLY A 34 -12.15 23.56 -9.32
C GLY A 34 -11.25 22.38 -9.66
N CYS A 35 -11.69 21.15 -9.35
CA CYS A 35 -11.03 19.95 -9.87
C CYS A 35 -10.80 20.16 -11.37
N PRO A 36 -9.60 19.94 -11.90
CA PRO A 36 -9.40 19.95 -13.33
C PRO A 36 -10.17 18.74 -13.90
N SER A 37 -11.40 19.01 -14.35
CA SER A 37 -12.20 18.08 -15.15
C SER A 37 -11.71 18.10 -16.59
N GLY A 38 -10.40 18.03 -16.77
CA GLY A 38 -9.75 17.95 -18.08
C GLY A 38 -9.23 16.53 -18.26
N ASN A 39 -9.49 15.94 -19.41
CA ASN A 39 -8.90 14.68 -19.83
C ASN A 39 -7.39 14.90 -20.02
N TYR A 40 -6.60 14.69 -18.96
CA TYR A 40 -5.14 14.89 -18.96
C TYR A 40 -4.47 14.17 -20.14
N PHE A 41 -4.87 12.92 -20.41
CA PHE A 41 -4.29 12.12 -21.49
C PHE A 41 -4.71 12.63 -22.87
N LEU A 42 -5.90 13.24 -23.00
CA LEU A 42 -6.30 13.92 -24.24
C LEU A 42 -5.46 15.18 -24.47
N GLU A 43 -5.35 16.03 -23.45
CA GLU A 43 -4.69 17.34 -23.57
C GLU A 43 -3.18 17.20 -23.82
N GLU A 44 -2.51 16.31 -23.09
CA GLU A 44 -1.06 16.15 -23.16
C GLU A 44 -0.60 15.15 -24.24
N PHE A 45 -1.38 14.10 -24.51
CA PHE A 45 -0.97 12.99 -25.37
C PHE A 45 -1.90 12.75 -26.56
N GLY A 46 -3.03 13.46 -26.67
CA GLY A 46 -3.98 13.32 -27.76
C GLY A 46 -4.77 12.00 -27.74
N ILE A 47 -4.93 11.40 -26.55
CA ILE A 47 -5.70 10.15 -26.37
C ILE A 47 -7.18 10.49 -26.31
N ASP A 48 -7.83 10.47 -27.46
CA ASP A 48 -9.26 10.74 -27.60
C ASP A 48 -10.12 9.47 -27.60
N ASP A 49 -11.43 9.63 -27.45
CA ASP A 49 -12.40 8.52 -27.42
C ASP A 49 -12.36 7.67 -28.70
N ALA A 50 -12.05 8.28 -29.85
CA ALA A 50 -11.96 7.57 -31.12
C ALA A 50 -10.74 6.65 -31.16
N LEU A 51 -9.58 7.10 -30.66
CA LEU A 51 -8.38 6.28 -30.53
C LEU A 51 -8.60 5.15 -29.52
N ILE A 52 -9.19 5.45 -28.34
CA ILE A 52 -9.55 4.46 -27.33
C ILE A 52 -10.43 3.36 -27.93
N SER A 53 -11.49 3.73 -28.67
CA SER A 53 -12.38 2.76 -29.33
C SER A 53 -11.66 1.91 -30.37
N ARG A 54 -10.72 2.46 -31.14
CA ARG A 54 -9.90 1.67 -32.09
C ARG A 54 -8.97 0.68 -31.37
N LEU A 55 -8.36 1.09 -30.25
CA LEU A 55 -7.47 0.22 -29.46
C LEU A 55 -8.26 -0.94 -28.82
N LEU A 56 -9.43 -0.67 -28.24
CA LEU A 56 -10.30 -1.71 -27.67
C LEU A 56 -10.80 -2.68 -28.76
N SER A 57 -11.19 -2.15 -29.92
CA SER A 57 -11.58 -2.98 -31.08
C SER A 57 -10.41 -3.86 -31.55
N LYS A 58 -9.17 -3.34 -31.54
CA LYS A 58 -7.97 -4.10 -31.87
C LYS A 58 -7.70 -5.20 -30.83
N ALA A 59 -7.84 -4.89 -29.54
CA ALA A 59 -7.67 -5.86 -28.46
C ALA A 59 -8.68 -7.02 -28.55
N LEU A 60 -9.90 -6.75 -29.07
CA LEU A 60 -10.94 -7.77 -29.28
C LEU A 60 -10.99 -8.33 -30.70
N SER A 61 -10.04 -7.97 -31.59
CA SER A 61 -10.07 -8.37 -33.00
C SER A 61 -9.99 -9.87 -33.27
N ARG A 62 -9.54 -10.65 -32.29
CA ARG A 62 -9.44 -12.12 -32.34
C ARG A 62 -10.38 -12.81 -31.33
N GLY A 63 -11.43 -12.11 -30.87
CA GLY A 63 -12.35 -12.55 -29.84
C GLY A 63 -11.96 -12.05 -28.46
N GLY A 64 -12.57 -12.62 -27.43
CA GLY A 64 -12.43 -12.21 -26.03
C GLY A 64 -13.79 -11.88 -25.42
N ASP A 65 -13.89 -11.94 -24.11
CA ASP A 65 -15.10 -11.61 -23.36
C ASP A 65 -15.10 -10.15 -22.91
N PHE A 66 -13.87 -9.56 -22.80
CA PHE A 66 -13.66 -8.23 -22.25
C PHE A 66 -12.26 -7.73 -22.64
N ALA A 67 -12.10 -6.44 -22.79
CA ALA A 67 -10.80 -5.77 -22.91
C ALA A 67 -10.78 -4.47 -22.11
N ASP A 68 -9.60 -4.08 -21.63
CA ASP A 68 -9.36 -2.78 -21.04
C ASP A 68 -8.02 -2.17 -21.45
N LEU A 69 -7.98 -0.84 -21.35
CA LEU A 69 -6.81 0.00 -21.50
C LEU A 69 -6.54 0.67 -20.16
N TYR A 70 -5.29 0.69 -19.73
CA TYR A 70 -4.85 1.37 -18.53
C TYR A 70 -3.68 2.29 -18.88
N PHE A 71 -3.95 3.58 -19.01
CA PHE A 71 -2.92 4.60 -19.19
C PHE A 71 -2.42 5.06 -17.82
N GLU A 72 -1.12 5.26 -17.71
CA GLU A 72 -0.47 5.73 -16.50
C GLU A 72 0.58 6.78 -16.82
N TYR A 73 0.57 7.86 -16.02
CA TYR A 73 1.66 8.83 -15.93
C TYR A 73 1.98 9.04 -14.45
N THR A 74 3.15 8.63 -14.04
CA THR A 74 3.61 8.74 -12.64
C THR A 74 4.88 9.55 -12.58
N VAL A 75 4.90 10.56 -11.70
CA VAL A 75 6.10 11.32 -11.33
C VAL A 75 6.43 10.98 -9.88
N SER A 76 7.65 10.53 -9.64
CA SER A 76 8.15 10.18 -8.31
C SER A 76 9.40 10.98 -7.97
N ASN A 77 9.54 11.38 -6.71
CA ASN A 77 10.70 12.11 -6.23
C ASN A 77 11.13 11.59 -4.86
N TYR A 78 12.42 11.46 -4.68
CA TYR A 78 13.04 11.10 -3.42
C TYR A 78 14.12 12.08 -3.03
N LEU A 79 14.17 12.42 -1.74
CA LEU A 79 15.25 13.17 -1.12
C LEU A 79 15.65 12.47 0.18
N GLY A 80 16.94 12.20 0.35
CA GLY A 80 17.52 11.59 1.54
C GLY A 80 18.64 12.40 2.13
N LEU A 81 18.67 12.46 3.47
CA LEU A 81 19.75 13.01 4.28
C LEU A 81 20.41 11.92 5.11
N GLU A 82 21.72 12.01 5.24
CA GLU A 82 22.52 11.26 6.20
C GLU A 82 23.32 12.25 7.04
N ASP A 83 23.11 12.26 8.36
CA ASP A 83 23.76 13.15 9.32
C ASP A 83 23.74 14.64 8.88
N GLY A 84 22.56 15.09 8.43
CA GLY A 84 22.30 16.46 7.99
C GLY A 84 22.79 16.82 6.58
N LYS A 85 23.42 15.89 5.87
CA LYS A 85 23.91 16.11 4.50
C LYS A 85 23.04 15.34 3.50
N VAL A 86 22.70 15.98 2.37
CA VAL A 86 22.01 15.30 1.28
C VAL A 86 22.91 14.18 0.74
N ASN A 87 22.45 12.95 0.84
CA ASN A 87 23.16 11.78 0.32
C ASN A 87 22.52 11.23 -0.96
N GLN A 88 21.20 11.44 -1.14
CA GLN A 88 20.47 10.99 -2.32
C GLN A 88 19.40 12.01 -2.73
N SER A 89 19.30 12.26 -4.03
CA SER A 89 18.21 13.04 -4.62
C SER A 89 17.98 12.52 -6.04
N TYR A 90 16.79 12.00 -6.31
CA TYR A 90 16.42 11.54 -7.64
C TYR A 90 14.94 11.74 -7.91
N GLY A 91 14.59 11.78 -9.19
CA GLY A 91 13.22 11.72 -9.68
C GLY A 91 13.11 10.70 -10.78
N ASP A 92 11.92 10.14 -10.91
CA ASP A 92 11.57 9.16 -11.94
C ASP A 92 10.23 9.51 -12.57
N ILE A 93 10.10 9.24 -13.87
CA ILE A 93 8.85 9.41 -14.62
C ILE A 93 8.53 8.08 -15.30
N SER A 94 7.37 7.53 -14.98
CA SER A 94 6.80 6.36 -15.62
C SER A 94 5.61 6.76 -16.47
N LEU A 95 5.62 6.43 -17.77
CA LEU A 95 4.57 6.73 -18.73
C LEU A 95 4.34 5.52 -19.62
N GLY A 96 3.07 5.16 -19.82
CA GLY A 96 2.72 4.08 -20.74
C GLY A 96 1.26 3.69 -20.70
N VAL A 97 0.94 2.65 -21.47
CA VAL A 97 -0.36 2.01 -21.50
C VAL A 97 -0.22 0.49 -21.44
N GLY A 98 -1.02 -0.13 -20.58
CA GLY A 98 -1.25 -1.57 -20.56
C GLY A 98 -2.59 -1.89 -21.21
N ILE A 99 -2.61 -2.89 -22.05
CA ILE A 99 -3.79 -3.34 -22.80
C ILE A 99 -4.05 -4.81 -22.49
N ARG A 100 -5.25 -5.12 -22.04
CA ARG A 100 -5.64 -6.45 -21.63
C ARG A 100 -6.81 -6.99 -22.45
N THR A 101 -6.74 -8.26 -22.82
CA THR A 101 -7.87 -9.05 -23.35
C THR A 101 -8.12 -10.20 -22.40
N VAL A 102 -9.38 -10.44 -22.02
CA VAL A 102 -9.79 -11.51 -21.13
C VAL A 102 -10.66 -12.51 -21.88
N LYS A 103 -10.40 -13.80 -21.70
CA LYS A 103 -11.23 -14.92 -22.17
C LYS A 103 -11.41 -15.95 -21.06
N GLY A 104 -12.60 -16.03 -20.50
CA GLY A 104 -12.86 -16.84 -19.31
C GLY A 104 -11.98 -16.38 -18.13
N ASP A 105 -11.03 -17.21 -17.71
CA ASP A 105 -10.06 -16.93 -16.66
C ASP A 105 -8.63 -16.62 -17.18
N GLN A 106 -8.47 -16.58 -18.50
CA GLN A 106 -7.20 -16.30 -19.16
C GLN A 106 -7.07 -14.81 -19.50
N THR A 107 -5.84 -14.31 -19.42
CA THR A 107 -5.52 -12.92 -19.69
C THR A 107 -4.40 -12.82 -20.73
N GLY A 108 -4.70 -12.18 -21.86
CA GLY A 108 -3.70 -11.69 -22.81
C GLY A 108 -3.32 -10.26 -22.44
N TYR A 109 -2.04 -9.93 -22.52
CA TYR A 109 -1.54 -8.63 -22.10
C TYR A 109 -0.44 -8.13 -23.03
N GLY A 110 -0.55 -6.85 -23.40
CA GLY A 110 0.50 -6.12 -24.10
C GLY A 110 0.62 -4.73 -23.51
N TYR A 111 1.83 -4.16 -23.52
CA TYR A 111 2.06 -2.81 -23.02
C TYR A 111 3.09 -2.07 -23.84
N THR A 112 3.08 -0.73 -23.74
CA THR A 112 4.10 0.12 -24.36
C THR A 112 4.29 1.40 -23.55
N GLN A 113 5.50 1.92 -23.53
CA GLN A 113 5.85 3.24 -22.99
C GLN A 113 5.69 4.35 -24.05
N GLU A 114 5.56 3.99 -25.32
CA GLU A 114 5.38 4.92 -26.40
C GLU A 114 3.88 5.07 -26.73
N LEU A 115 3.31 6.26 -26.50
CA LEU A 115 1.91 6.56 -26.76
C LEU A 115 1.64 7.00 -28.21
N SER A 116 2.38 6.44 -29.18
CA SER A 116 2.03 6.54 -30.59
C SER A 116 0.92 5.54 -30.94
N GLU A 117 0.03 5.89 -31.87
CA GLU A 117 -1.05 4.97 -32.30
C GLU A 117 -0.48 3.63 -32.78
N GLU A 118 0.64 3.63 -33.50
CA GLU A 118 1.31 2.43 -34.02
C GLU A 118 1.74 1.50 -32.89
N SER A 119 2.46 2.01 -31.89
CA SER A 119 2.96 1.25 -30.75
C SER A 119 1.84 0.70 -29.89
N MET A 120 0.79 1.51 -29.65
CA MET A 120 -0.40 1.10 -28.91
C MET A 120 -1.21 0.02 -29.65
N MET A 121 -1.37 0.14 -30.97
CA MET A 121 -2.01 -0.89 -31.81
C MET A 121 -1.22 -2.21 -31.81
N SER A 122 0.10 -2.16 -31.77
CA SER A 122 0.96 -3.34 -31.62
C SER A 122 0.76 -4.03 -30.26
N ALA A 123 0.71 -3.25 -29.17
CA ALA A 123 0.40 -3.77 -27.84
C ALA A 123 -1.00 -4.40 -27.78
N ALA A 124 -2.01 -3.76 -28.38
CA ALA A 124 -3.37 -4.29 -28.48
C ALA A 124 -3.43 -5.61 -29.29
N ALA A 125 -2.64 -5.70 -30.37
CA ALA A 125 -2.53 -6.94 -31.16
C ALA A 125 -1.88 -8.08 -30.34
N THR A 126 -0.90 -7.75 -29.50
CA THR A 126 -0.27 -8.71 -28.57
C THR A 126 -1.29 -9.23 -27.56
N ALA A 127 -2.09 -8.35 -26.94
CA ALA A 127 -3.16 -8.75 -26.01
C ALA A 127 -4.21 -9.62 -26.71
N ALA A 128 -4.60 -9.28 -27.95
CA ALA A 128 -5.56 -10.06 -28.76
C ALA A 128 -5.07 -11.48 -29.11
N SER A 129 -3.74 -11.72 -29.10
CA SER A 129 -3.17 -13.01 -29.49
C SER A 129 -3.52 -14.18 -28.56
N LEU A 130 -4.07 -13.88 -27.37
CA LEU A 130 -4.66 -14.87 -26.47
C LEU A 130 -5.78 -15.69 -27.14
N CYS A 131 -6.57 -15.05 -28.02
CA CYS A 131 -7.74 -15.63 -28.66
C CYS A 131 -7.47 -15.93 -30.14
N ASP A 132 -8.17 -16.93 -30.69
CA ASP A 132 -8.23 -17.24 -32.12
C ASP A 132 -9.69 -17.55 -32.51
N MET A 133 -10.53 -16.52 -32.41
CA MET A 133 -11.97 -16.58 -32.59
C MET A 133 -12.46 -15.41 -33.43
N THR A 134 -13.74 -15.36 -33.74
CA THR A 134 -14.39 -14.20 -34.36
C THR A 134 -14.23 -12.97 -33.47
N ALA A 135 -13.94 -11.81 -34.06
CA ALA A 135 -13.82 -10.53 -33.38
C ALA A 135 -15.07 -10.24 -32.54
N ALA A 136 -14.86 -9.74 -31.32
CA ALA A 136 -15.92 -9.25 -30.46
C ALA A 136 -16.06 -7.74 -30.59
N GLN A 137 -17.26 -7.22 -30.32
CA GLN A 137 -17.56 -5.81 -30.42
C GLN A 137 -17.11 -5.06 -29.17
N ALA A 138 -16.44 -3.92 -29.36
CA ALA A 138 -16.11 -2.99 -28.30
C ALA A 138 -17.11 -1.84 -28.23
N ALA A 139 -17.22 -1.19 -27.08
CA ALA A 139 -17.99 0.04 -26.93
C ALA A 139 -17.38 1.17 -27.77
N THR A 140 -18.26 2.02 -28.29
CA THR A 140 -17.90 3.25 -29.04
C THR A 140 -18.30 4.52 -28.30
N SER A 141 -18.96 4.38 -27.15
CA SER A 141 -19.32 5.45 -26.22
C SER A 141 -19.00 5.04 -24.80
N PHE A 142 -18.62 6.01 -23.98
CA PHE A 142 -18.13 5.75 -22.63
C PHE A 142 -18.96 6.50 -21.60
N SER A 143 -19.18 5.86 -20.47
CA SER A 143 -19.80 6.44 -19.27
C SER A 143 -18.76 6.53 -18.15
N ARG A 144 -18.82 7.62 -17.37
CA ARG A 144 -17.96 7.81 -16.20
C ARG A 144 -18.67 7.32 -14.94
N PRO A 145 -18.10 6.36 -14.18
CA PRO A 145 -18.68 5.93 -12.91
C PRO A 145 -18.64 7.09 -11.91
N GLN A 146 -19.63 7.13 -11.02
CA GLN A 146 -19.56 8.03 -9.88
C GLN A 146 -18.54 7.48 -8.88
N THR A 147 -17.46 8.22 -8.65
CA THR A 147 -16.39 7.86 -7.71
C THR A 147 -16.47 8.71 -6.44
N GLY A 148 -15.87 8.23 -5.35
CA GLY A 148 -15.65 9.02 -4.15
C GLY A 148 -14.49 10.02 -4.30
N SER A 149 -14.19 10.74 -3.20
CA SER A 149 -13.01 11.59 -3.08
C SER A 149 -12.38 11.28 -1.71
N TYR A 150 -11.51 10.29 -1.68
CA TYR A 150 -10.97 9.75 -0.42
C TYR A 150 -9.55 10.26 -0.10
N TYR A 151 -9.02 11.15 -0.91
CA TYR A 151 -7.76 11.83 -0.71
C TYR A 151 -7.73 13.16 -1.47
N PRO A 152 -6.91 14.13 -0.99
CA PRO A 152 -6.76 15.38 -1.71
C PRO A 152 -6.06 15.16 -3.04
N VAL A 153 -6.43 15.94 -4.04
CA VAL A 153 -5.65 16.09 -5.26
C VAL A 153 -4.78 17.33 -5.08
N PRO A 154 -3.50 17.17 -4.73
CA PRO A 154 -2.65 18.31 -4.43
C PRO A 154 -2.24 19.02 -5.71
N ASP A 155 -2.44 20.33 -5.74
CA ASP A 155 -1.86 21.17 -6.77
C ASP A 155 -0.33 21.15 -6.66
N GLY A 156 0.35 20.71 -7.72
CA GLY A 156 1.80 20.80 -7.82
C GLY A 156 2.61 19.88 -6.91
N PHE A 157 2.05 18.78 -6.39
CA PHE A 157 2.80 17.82 -5.58
C PHE A 157 3.96 17.17 -6.34
N ASP A 158 3.79 16.93 -7.62
CA ASP A 158 4.83 16.49 -8.56
C ASP A 158 5.86 17.59 -8.88
N GLY A 159 5.47 18.85 -8.68
CA GLY A 159 6.30 20.04 -8.87
C GLY A 159 7.00 20.55 -7.61
N ILE A 160 6.79 19.96 -6.40
CA ILE A 160 7.47 20.44 -5.20
C ILE A 160 8.98 20.20 -5.29
N PRO A 161 9.78 21.25 -5.35
CA PRO A 161 11.22 21.13 -5.54
C PRO A 161 11.90 20.56 -4.29
N ALA A 162 13.06 19.94 -4.47
CA ALA A 162 13.84 19.37 -3.37
C ALA A 162 14.15 20.41 -2.27
N GLN A 163 14.30 21.69 -2.66
CA GLN A 163 14.52 22.80 -1.74
C GLN A 163 13.41 22.98 -0.72
N SER A 164 12.14 22.68 -1.08
CA SER A 164 11.00 22.75 -0.15
C SER A 164 10.95 21.55 0.80
N LYS A 165 11.49 20.39 0.40
CA LYS A 165 11.54 19.16 1.20
C LYS A 165 12.73 19.13 2.16
N LEU A 166 13.82 19.78 1.78
CA LEU A 166 15.06 19.77 2.56
C LEU A 166 14.90 20.29 4.00
N PRO A 167 14.20 21.41 4.27
CA PRO A 167 13.99 21.88 5.64
C PRO A 167 13.28 20.86 6.54
N VAL A 168 12.32 20.08 6.01
CA VAL A 168 11.62 19.02 6.75
C VAL A 168 12.61 17.96 7.23
N LEU A 169 13.49 17.51 6.34
CA LEU A 169 14.50 16.50 6.67
C LEU A 169 15.57 17.02 7.61
N GLN A 170 15.98 18.28 7.47
CA GLN A 170 16.92 18.94 8.39
C GLN A 170 16.34 19.03 9.81
N GLN A 171 15.06 19.40 9.95
CA GLN A 171 14.38 19.44 11.24
C GLN A 171 14.32 18.05 11.89
N ILE A 172 14.02 16.97 11.13
CA ILE A 172 14.08 15.60 11.66
C ILE A 172 15.47 15.27 12.16
N ASN A 173 16.51 15.55 11.36
CA ASN A 173 17.90 15.28 11.74
C ASN A 173 18.29 16.00 13.03
N GLU A 174 18.05 17.31 13.11
CA GLU A 174 18.32 18.13 14.30
C GLU A 174 17.55 17.63 15.52
N LYS A 175 16.26 17.31 15.34
CA LYS A 175 15.42 16.80 16.40
C LYS A 175 15.92 15.45 16.94
N CYS A 176 16.29 14.51 16.06
CA CYS A 176 16.82 13.22 16.49
C CYS A 176 18.07 13.37 17.35
N PHE A 177 19.05 14.16 16.92
CA PHE A 177 20.27 14.42 17.71
C PHE A 177 19.99 15.17 19.01
N SER A 178 19.00 16.07 19.05
CA SER A 178 18.65 16.83 20.26
C SER A 178 17.97 16.00 21.34
N LEU A 179 17.34 14.88 20.99
CA LEU A 179 16.59 14.01 21.92
C LEU A 179 17.50 13.14 22.78
N SER A 180 18.71 12.77 22.31
CA SER A 180 19.65 12.00 23.10
C SER A 180 21.09 12.13 22.55
N PRO A 181 22.09 12.30 23.43
CA PRO A 181 23.50 12.25 23.03
C PRO A 181 23.98 10.86 22.61
N GLU A 182 23.19 9.81 22.84
CA GLU A 182 23.49 8.44 22.41
C GLU A 182 23.18 8.22 20.93
N ILE A 183 22.51 9.16 20.24
CA ILE A 183 22.27 9.08 18.81
C ILE A 183 23.56 9.41 18.07
N VAL A 184 24.08 8.45 17.32
CA VAL A 184 25.35 8.57 16.58
C VAL A 184 25.17 8.64 15.08
N LYS A 185 23.98 8.30 14.56
CA LYS A 185 23.66 8.38 13.13
C LYS A 185 22.18 8.60 12.91
N VAL A 186 21.86 9.46 11.95
CA VAL A 186 20.47 9.73 11.52
C VAL A 186 20.39 9.66 10.00
N ASN A 187 19.48 8.84 9.49
CA ASN A 187 19.04 8.88 8.10
C ASN A 187 17.59 9.35 8.06
N ALA A 188 17.32 10.40 7.32
CA ALA A 188 15.98 10.91 7.08
C ALA A 188 15.68 10.92 5.59
N GLY A 189 14.47 10.56 5.19
CA GLY A 189 14.10 10.56 3.78
C GLY A 189 12.63 10.92 3.56
N PHE A 190 12.39 11.57 2.42
CA PHE A 190 11.07 11.94 1.96
C PHE A 190 10.86 11.45 0.53
N GLN A 191 9.94 10.52 0.37
CA GLN A 191 9.45 10.06 -0.94
C GLN A 191 8.09 10.68 -1.23
N SER A 192 7.89 11.12 -2.46
CA SER A 192 6.60 11.60 -2.93
C SER A 192 6.36 11.16 -4.36
N SER A 193 5.10 10.96 -4.70
CA SER A 193 4.68 10.62 -6.06
C SER A 193 3.29 11.20 -6.35
N ILE A 194 3.04 11.41 -7.63
CA ILE A 194 1.70 11.61 -8.14
C ILE A 194 1.52 10.69 -9.35
N LYS A 195 0.45 9.92 -9.33
CA LYS A 195 0.08 9.00 -10.40
C LYS A 195 -1.23 9.47 -11.01
N ARG A 196 -1.24 9.69 -12.33
CA ARG A 196 -2.45 9.96 -13.11
C ARG A 196 -2.79 8.73 -13.92
N ILE A 197 -4.03 8.30 -13.86
CA ILE A 197 -4.52 7.14 -14.60
C ILE A 197 -5.75 7.47 -15.42
N LEU A 198 -5.88 6.78 -16.56
CA LEU A 198 -7.09 6.71 -17.37
C LEU A 198 -7.36 5.25 -17.70
N ILE A 199 -8.54 4.78 -17.36
CA ILE A 199 -9.00 3.41 -17.60
C ILE A 199 -10.15 3.49 -18.60
N ALA A 200 -10.09 2.69 -19.66
CA ALA A 200 -11.19 2.55 -20.61
C ALA A 200 -11.46 1.08 -20.88
N THR A 201 -12.73 0.69 -20.88
CA THR A 201 -13.13 -0.70 -20.97
C THR A 201 -14.04 -0.99 -22.16
N SER A 202 -14.02 -2.21 -22.66
CA SER A 202 -14.84 -2.62 -23.81
C SER A 202 -16.34 -2.66 -23.55
N ASP A 203 -16.76 -2.65 -22.27
CA ASP A 203 -18.16 -2.52 -21.84
C ASP A 203 -18.59 -1.06 -21.61
N GLY A 204 -17.72 -0.08 -21.99
CA GLY A 204 -18.06 1.33 -22.04
C GLY A 204 -17.85 2.11 -20.76
N ILE A 205 -17.01 1.65 -19.84
CA ILE A 205 -16.57 2.45 -18.69
C ILE A 205 -15.32 3.26 -19.06
N MET A 206 -15.29 4.52 -18.65
CA MET A 206 -14.09 5.37 -18.67
C MET A 206 -13.92 6.03 -17.30
N ALA A 207 -12.80 5.79 -16.64
CA ALA A 207 -12.51 6.32 -15.32
C ALA A 207 -11.12 6.97 -15.28
N GLU A 208 -11.01 8.07 -14.57
CA GLU A 208 -9.76 8.80 -14.34
C GLU A 208 -9.54 8.98 -12.84
N ASP A 209 -8.27 9.02 -12.42
CA ASP A 209 -7.92 9.35 -11.06
C ASP A 209 -6.55 10.02 -11.00
N ILE A 210 -6.35 10.84 -9.96
CA ILE A 210 -5.07 11.48 -9.63
C ILE A 210 -4.72 11.04 -8.21
N ILE A 211 -3.70 10.21 -8.09
CA ILE A 211 -3.38 9.47 -6.89
C ILE A 211 -2.09 10.01 -6.28
N PRO A 212 -2.15 10.82 -5.20
CA PRO A 212 -0.98 11.25 -4.49
C PRO A 212 -0.40 10.10 -3.65
N GLY A 213 0.88 10.14 -3.40
CA GLY A 213 1.56 9.25 -2.50
C GLY A 213 2.76 9.95 -1.87
N GLY A 214 2.97 9.69 -0.59
CA GLY A 214 4.12 10.24 0.07
C GLY A 214 4.38 9.58 1.41
N TYR A 215 5.64 9.50 1.79
CA TYR A 215 6.00 9.13 3.14
C TYR A 215 7.30 9.76 3.57
N LEU A 216 7.34 10.11 4.85
CA LEU A 216 8.44 10.71 5.55
C LEU A 216 8.94 9.71 6.58
N TYR A 217 10.26 9.51 6.66
CA TYR A 217 10.83 8.56 7.60
C TYR A 217 12.10 9.07 8.27
N SER A 218 12.42 8.51 9.43
CA SER A 218 13.76 8.51 9.98
C SER A 218 14.19 7.11 10.42
N SER A 219 15.49 6.85 10.26
CA SER A 219 16.18 5.70 10.83
C SER A 219 17.35 6.24 11.65
N VAL A 220 17.46 5.79 12.88
CA VAL A 220 18.51 6.24 13.80
C VAL A 220 19.34 5.06 14.28
N VAL A 221 20.63 5.31 14.53
CA VAL A 221 21.50 4.41 15.26
C VAL A 221 21.87 5.10 16.57
N ALA A 222 21.59 4.43 17.67
CA ALA A 222 22.03 4.83 19.01
C ALA A 222 23.21 3.95 19.44
N GLU A 223 24.15 4.53 20.22
CA GLU A 223 25.30 3.82 20.76
C GLU A 223 25.41 4.07 22.27
N ARG A 224 25.52 2.99 23.07
CA ARG A 224 25.71 3.02 24.52
C ARG A 224 26.76 1.97 24.91
N ASN A 225 27.88 2.40 25.48
CA ASN A 225 28.97 1.51 25.93
C ASN A 225 29.47 0.55 24.82
N GLY A 226 29.60 1.06 23.57
CA GLY A 226 30.05 0.27 22.42
C GLY A 226 29.02 -0.67 21.80
N ARG A 227 27.83 -0.77 22.38
CA ARG A 227 26.69 -1.50 21.81
C ARG A 227 25.84 -0.53 20.97
N ARG A 228 25.37 -1.01 19.82
CA ARG A 228 24.54 -0.23 18.89
C ARG A 228 23.16 -0.84 18.75
N GLU A 229 22.15 0.03 18.78
CA GLU A 229 20.76 -0.31 18.50
C GLU A 229 20.22 0.61 17.40
N GLN A 230 19.31 0.08 16.59
CA GLN A 230 18.74 0.81 15.45
C GLN A 230 17.22 0.75 15.49
N SER A 231 16.60 1.83 15.08
CA SER A 231 15.15 1.88 14.89
C SER A 231 14.79 2.72 13.67
N PHE A 232 13.59 2.50 13.17
CA PHE A 232 13.00 3.15 12.02
C PHE A 232 11.56 3.55 12.35
N TRP A 233 11.13 4.72 11.88
CA TRP A 233 9.73 5.12 11.93
C TRP A 233 9.35 5.93 10.70
N ASN A 234 8.11 5.79 10.22
CA ASN A 234 7.61 6.53 9.08
C ASN A 234 6.14 6.90 9.22
N LEU A 235 5.74 7.99 8.56
CA LEU A 235 4.36 8.43 8.40
C LEU A 235 4.09 8.85 6.96
N GLY A 236 2.87 8.62 6.47
CA GLY A 236 2.50 8.99 5.12
C GLY A 236 1.12 8.51 4.69
N GLY A 237 0.97 8.27 3.40
CA GLY A 237 -0.28 7.82 2.76
C GLY A 237 -0.65 8.67 1.55
N ARG A 238 -1.95 8.78 1.29
CA ARG A 238 -2.54 9.62 0.25
C ARG A 238 -2.72 11.04 0.77
N ARG A 239 -1.62 11.77 0.93
CA ARG A 239 -1.56 13.06 1.61
C ARG A 239 -0.98 14.13 0.71
N ASP A 240 -1.37 15.38 0.93
CA ASP A 240 -0.65 16.53 0.39
C ASP A 240 0.59 16.87 1.25
N PHE A 241 1.38 17.85 0.80
CA PHE A 241 2.61 18.21 1.49
C PHE A 241 2.37 18.90 2.85
N SER A 242 1.21 19.53 3.05
CA SER A 242 0.87 20.22 4.31
C SER A 242 0.70 19.27 5.49
N PHE A 243 0.48 17.97 5.22
CA PHE A 243 0.45 16.93 6.25
C PHE A 243 1.79 16.77 6.99
N TYR A 244 2.91 17.08 6.34
CA TYR A 244 4.26 16.89 6.90
C TYR A 244 4.69 18.12 7.70
N ASP A 245 3.86 18.51 8.66
CA ASP A 245 4.03 19.63 9.58
C ASP A 245 4.96 19.29 10.76
N ASN A 246 5.08 20.24 11.70
CA ASN A 246 5.93 20.08 12.87
C ASN A 246 5.51 18.92 13.78
N ASP A 247 4.22 18.59 13.87
CA ASP A 247 3.74 17.49 14.70
C ASP A 247 4.15 16.15 14.10
N VAL A 248 4.00 15.97 12.79
CA VAL A 248 4.47 14.79 12.05
C VAL A 248 5.98 14.66 12.12
N ILE A 249 6.74 15.75 11.95
CA ILE A 249 8.20 15.78 12.10
C ILE A 249 8.63 15.32 13.50
N ASN A 250 7.99 15.88 14.54
CA ASN A 250 8.25 15.52 15.93
C ASN A 250 7.91 14.05 16.22
N GLU A 251 6.79 13.54 15.69
CA GLU A 251 6.41 12.14 15.86
C GLU A 251 7.44 11.21 15.21
N VAL A 252 7.81 11.47 13.94
CA VAL A 252 8.80 10.65 13.22
C VAL A 252 10.14 10.62 13.94
N ALA A 253 10.66 11.76 14.37
CA ALA A 253 11.92 11.83 15.08
C ALA A 253 11.85 11.16 16.46
N SER A 254 10.82 11.48 17.27
CA SER A 254 10.70 10.99 18.64
C SER A 254 10.46 9.48 18.69
N LYS A 255 9.63 8.94 17.81
CA LYS A 255 9.37 7.49 17.76
C LYS A 255 10.62 6.72 17.37
N SER A 256 11.34 7.13 16.32
CA SER A 256 12.58 6.45 15.93
C SER A 256 13.65 6.49 17.04
N VAL A 257 13.86 7.63 17.69
CA VAL A 257 14.83 7.75 18.79
C VAL A 257 14.43 6.93 20.01
N ASN A 258 13.19 7.12 20.50
CA ASN A 258 12.72 6.42 21.70
C ASN A 258 12.71 4.91 21.52
N ASN A 259 12.34 4.43 20.33
CA ASN A 259 12.34 3.00 20.02
C ASN A 259 13.77 2.42 20.00
N ALA A 260 14.77 3.14 19.46
CA ALA A 260 16.16 2.70 19.51
C ALA A 260 16.69 2.65 20.95
N LEU A 261 16.40 3.67 21.75
CA LEU A 261 16.88 3.76 23.14
C LEU A 261 16.30 2.67 24.05
N LYS A 262 15.02 2.30 23.85
CA LYS A 262 14.37 1.20 24.60
C LYS A 262 15.06 -0.16 24.38
N LEU A 263 15.69 -0.38 23.22
CA LEU A 263 16.32 -1.66 22.89
C LEU A 263 17.59 -1.94 23.70
N PHE A 264 18.23 -0.93 24.30
CA PHE A 264 19.39 -1.15 25.18
C PHE A 264 19.05 -1.96 26.42
N ASP A 265 17.84 -1.78 26.96
CA ASP A 265 17.36 -2.43 28.17
C ASP A 265 16.41 -3.59 27.88
N ALA A 266 16.25 -3.94 26.61
CA ALA A 266 15.37 -5.01 26.16
C ALA A 266 15.97 -6.39 26.46
N ILE A 267 15.08 -7.30 26.87
CA ILE A 267 15.40 -8.72 27.13
C ILE A 267 14.89 -9.61 25.99
N GLN A 268 15.41 -10.82 25.90
CA GLN A 268 14.86 -11.83 25.02
C GLN A 268 13.77 -12.61 25.80
N PRO A 269 12.53 -12.70 25.27
CA PRO A 269 11.46 -13.45 25.92
C PRO A 269 11.76 -14.96 25.85
N PRO A 270 11.16 -15.78 26.75
CA PRO A 270 11.26 -17.25 26.66
C PRO A 270 10.62 -17.72 25.34
N ALA A 271 11.23 -18.76 24.74
CA ALA A 271 10.66 -19.42 23.57
C ALA A 271 9.56 -20.40 23.96
N GLY A 272 8.54 -20.55 23.14
CA GLY A 272 7.45 -21.51 23.34
C GLY A 272 6.09 -20.98 22.89
N GLU A 273 5.06 -21.78 23.13
CA GLU A 273 3.67 -21.40 22.92
C GLU A 273 3.19 -20.55 24.10
N MET A 274 2.67 -19.35 23.81
CA MET A 274 2.16 -18.46 24.87
C MET A 274 1.09 -17.50 24.34
N PRO A 275 0.30 -16.86 25.23
CA PRO A 275 -0.59 -15.76 24.87
C PRO A 275 0.20 -14.60 24.26
N VAL A 276 -0.34 -14.05 23.17
CA VAL A 276 0.22 -12.86 22.49
C VAL A 276 -0.87 -11.81 22.38
N VAL A 277 -0.63 -10.65 22.97
CA VAL A 277 -1.46 -9.46 22.76
C VAL A 277 -0.86 -8.66 21.61
N LEU A 278 -1.63 -8.44 20.56
CA LEU A 278 -1.28 -7.57 19.44
C LEU A 278 -1.79 -6.17 19.76
N GLY A 279 -0.92 -5.18 19.79
CA GLY A 279 -1.28 -3.77 19.97
C GLY A 279 -2.02 -3.20 18.74
N PRO A 280 -2.59 -1.99 18.83
CA PRO A 280 -3.39 -1.43 17.74
C PRO A 280 -2.53 -0.97 16.55
N GLY A 281 -3.16 -0.80 15.40
CA GLY A 281 -2.57 -0.18 14.21
C GLY A 281 -1.68 -1.10 13.40
N ILE A 282 -0.35 -0.93 13.51
CA ILE A 282 0.65 -1.58 12.64
C ILE A 282 0.62 -3.12 12.73
N THR A 283 0.28 -3.68 13.87
CA THR A 283 0.15 -5.13 14.03
C THR A 283 -0.95 -5.76 13.17
N GLY A 284 -1.86 -4.93 12.63
CA GLY A 284 -2.82 -5.33 11.61
C GLY A 284 -2.21 -5.92 10.35
N ILE A 285 -0.89 -5.78 10.14
CA ILE A 285 -0.18 -6.51 9.08
C ILE A 285 -0.32 -8.04 9.25
N LEU A 286 -0.42 -8.54 10.48
CA LEU A 286 -0.68 -9.97 10.70
C LEU A 286 -2.04 -10.39 10.13
N LEU A 287 -3.05 -9.52 10.26
CA LEU A 287 -4.36 -9.75 9.66
C LEU A 287 -4.26 -9.74 8.13
N HIS A 288 -3.53 -8.78 7.56
CA HIS A 288 -3.28 -8.68 6.13
C HIS A 288 -2.62 -9.94 5.57
N GLU A 289 -1.51 -10.36 6.15
CA GLU A 289 -0.72 -11.49 5.67
C GLU A 289 -1.39 -12.84 5.98
N ALA A 290 -1.81 -13.03 7.23
CA ALA A 290 -2.31 -14.33 7.66
C ALA A 290 -3.71 -14.66 7.14
N ILE A 291 -4.50 -13.65 6.81
CA ILE A 291 -5.93 -13.80 6.47
C ILE A 291 -6.25 -13.17 5.13
N GLY A 292 -5.85 -11.92 4.92
CA GLY A 292 -6.23 -11.11 3.77
C GLY A 292 -5.84 -11.72 2.44
N HIS A 293 -4.59 -12.17 2.28
CA HIS A 293 -4.16 -12.89 1.09
C HIS A 293 -4.92 -14.19 0.86
N GLY A 294 -5.31 -14.89 1.93
CA GLY A 294 -6.14 -16.08 1.84
C GLY A 294 -7.55 -15.82 1.31
N MET A 295 -8.04 -14.58 1.42
CA MET A 295 -9.36 -14.17 0.95
C MET A 295 -9.35 -13.50 -0.44
N GLU A 296 -8.20 -13.43 -1.11
CA GLU A 296 -8.14 -13.01 -2.52
C GLU A 296 -8.79 -14.06 -3.42
N ALA A 297 -9.76 -13.62 -4.22
CA ALA A 297 -10.68 -14.53 -4.91
C ALA A 297 -10.01 -15.37 -6.00
N ASP A 298 -8.90 -14.94 -6.59
CA ASP A 298 -8.16 -15.73 -7.59
C ASP A 298 -7.50 -16.99 -6.98
N PHE A 299 -7.00 -16.92 -5.74
CA PHE A 299 -6.53 -18.11 -5.02
C PHE A 299 -7.69 -19.04 -4.66
N ASN A 300 -8.83 -18.46 -4.27
CA ASN A 300 -10.01 -19.22 -3.86
C ASN A 300 -10.68 -19.93 -5.06
N ARG A 301 -10.84 -19.29 -6.22
CA ARG A 301 -11.38 -19.94 -7.42
C ARG A 301 -10.47 -21.04 -7.99
N LYS A 302 -9.15 -20.90 -7.79
CA LYS A 302 -8.15 -21.91 -8.14
C LYS A 302 -7.98 -22.99 -7.08
N LYS A 303 -8.71 -22.89 -5.94
CA LYS A 303 -8.66 -23.82 -4.80
C LYS A 303 -7.26 -23.98 -4.19
N THR A 304 -6.46 -22.90 -4.22
CA THR A 304 -5.12 -22.87 -3.64
C THR A 304 -5.07 -22.18 -2.28
N SER A 305 -6.17 -21.55 -1.85
CA SER A 305 -6.30 -20.97 -0.50
C SER A 305 -7.00 -21.94 0.45
N THR A 306 -6.59 -21.92 1.72
CA THR A 306 -7.27 -22.63 2.83
C THR A 306 -8.72 -22.17 3.03
N TYR A 307 -9.07 -20.97 2.57
CA TYR A 307 -10.43 -20.43 2.66
C TYR A 307 -11.35 -20.81 1.50
N SER A 308 -10.89 -21.56 0.50
CA SER A 308 -11.66 -21.88 -0.72
C SER A 308 -12.97 -22.63 -0.47
N THR A 309 -13.12 -23.29 0.67
CA THR A 309 -14.33 -24.03 1.06
C THR A 309 -15.00 -23.47 2.31
N MET A 310 -14.60 -22.26 2.74
CA MET A 310 -15.02 -21.69 4.02
C MET A 310 -16.12 -20.62 3.90
N MET A 311 -16.56 -20.27 2.68
CA MET A 311 -17.65 -19.32 2.47
C MET A 311 -18.91 -19.75 3.25
N GLY A 312 -19.47 -18.83 4.03
CA GLY A 312 -20.63 -19.07 4.90
C GLY A 312 -20.34 -19.85 6.18
N LYS A 313 -19.06 -20.18 6.47
CA LYS A 313 -18.69 -20.93 7.67
C LYS A 313 -18.05 -20.02 8.73
N LYS A 314 -18.12 -20.48 10.00
CA LYS A 314 -17.41 -19.83 11.11
C LYS A 314 -15.90 -19.97 10.89
N VAL A 315 -15.19 -18.83 10.92
CA VAL A 315 -13.74 -18.72 10.79
C VAL A 315 -13.11 -18.00 11.99
N ALA A 316 -13.93 -17.33 12.81
CA ALA A 316 -13.50 -16.56 13.99
C ALA A 316 -14.58 -16.58 15.08
N GLU A 317 -14.28 -15.96 16.22
CA GLU A 317 -15.28 -15.75 17.27
C GLU A 317 -16.34 -14.71 16.82
N PRO A 318 -17.57 -14.73 17.37
CA PRO A 318 -18.71 -13.92 16.89
C PRO A 318 -18.49 -12.39 16.99
N PHE A 319 -17.57 -11.91 17.83
CA PHE A 319 -17.26 -10.48 17.90
C PHE A 319 -16.31 -10.00 16.79
N VAL A 320 -15.71 -10.92 16.03
CA VAL A 320 -14.74 -10.60 14.98
C VAL A 320 -15.45 -10.23 13.68
N THR A 321 -15.25 -8.99 13.25
CA THR A 321 -15.67 -8.51 11.93
C THR A 321 -14.45 -7.90 11.22
N ILE A 322 -14.17 -8.38 10.00
CA ILE A 322 -13.01 -7.98 9.19
C ILE A 322 -13.49 -7.34 7.90
N ILE A 323 -12.88 -6.22 7.56
CA ILE A 323 -13.27 -5.38 6.44
C ILE A 323 -12.05 -5.10 5.57
N ASP A 324 -12.22 -5.08 4.26
CA ASP A 324 -11.32 -4.45 3.30
C ASP A 324 -12.01 -3.22 2.70
N ASP A 325 -11.45 -2.04 2.91
CA ASP A 325 -12.14 -0.77 2.63
C ASP A 325 -11.24 0.20 1.84
N GLY A 326 -11.61 0.46 0.58
CA GLY A 326 -10.95 1.47 -0.25
C GLY A 326 -11.39 2.90 0.04
N THR A 327 -12.39 3.11 0.90
CA THR A 327 -13.05 4.42 1.13
C THR A 327 -12.57 5.17 2.38
N ASN A 328 -11.65 4.61 3.14
CA ASN A 328 -11.03 5.32 4.26
C ASN A 328 -10.27 6.54 3.76
N MET A 329 -10.35 7.65 4.51
CA MET A 329 -9.69 8.89 4.10
C MET A 329 -8.17 8.81 4.25
N ASN A 330 -7.45 9.20 3.18
CA ASN A 330 -6.01 9.48 3.20
C ASN A 330 -5.07 8.30 3.51
N LEU A 331 -5.55 7.07 3.58
CA LEU A 331 -4.71 5.89 3.82
C LEU A 331 -4.03 5.42 2.52
N ALA A 332 -2.92 4.70 2.64
CA ALA A 332 -2.14 4.27 1.48
C ALA A 332 -2.92 3.33 0.52
N GLY A 333 -3.81 2.49 1.06
CA GLY A 333 -4.67 1.61 0.28
C GLY A 333 -5.97 2.23 -0.23
N SER A 334 -6.24 3.52 0.06
CA SER A 334 -7.47 4.19 -0.38
C SER A 334 -7.46 4.41 -1.89
N ILE A 335 -8.62 4.26 -2.51
CA ILE A 335 -8.81 4.41 -3.95
C ILE A 335 -10.18 5.05 -4.26
N ASN A 336 -10.24 5.97 -5.19
CA ASN A 336 -11.48 6.47 -5.75
C ASN A 336 -12.06 5.47 -6.76
N VAL A 337 -11.19 4.84 -7.52
CA VAL A 337 -11.49 3.79 -8.50
C VAL A 337 -10.35 2.76 -8.50
N ASP A 338 -10.66 1.47 -8.69
CA ASP A 338 -9.63 0.45 -8.89
C ASP A 338 -9.09 0.46 -10.34
N ASP A 339 -8.08 -0.35 -10.62
CA ASP A 339 -7.42 -0.37 -11.93
C ASP A 339 -8.20 -1.16 -13.01
N GLU A 340 -9.46 -1.51 -12.73
CA GLU A 340 -10.45 -2.05 -13.66
C GLU A 340 -11.65 -1.10 -13.89
N GLY A 341 -11.58 0.12 -13.33
CA GLY A 341 -12.63 1.13 -13.45
C GLY A 341 -13.80 0.94 -12.48
N ILE A 342 -13.65 0.15 -11.43
CA ILE A 342 -14.67 -0.08 -10.40
C ILE A 342 -14.48 0.90 -9.25
N PRO A 343 -15.52 1.66 -8.83
CA PRO A 343 -15.42 2.59 -7.71
C PRO A 343 -14.96 1.91 -6.42
N GLY A 344 -14.18 2.64 -5.62
CA GLY A 344 -13.76 2.20 -4.29
C GLY A 344 -14.97 1.86 -3.42
N LYS A 345 -14.91 0.73 -2.71
CA LYS A 345 -16.00 0.19 -1.89
C LYS A 345 -15.49 -0.26 -0.54
N LYS A 346 -16.40 -0.45 0.40
CA LYS A 346 -16.21 -1.19 1.64
C LYS A 346 -16.72 -2.63 1.43
N THR A 347 -15.88 -3.63 1.67
CA THR A 347 -16.20 -5.05 1.55
C THR A 347 -16.03 -5.72 2.91
N VAL A 348 -17.11 -6.29 3.45
CA VAL A 348 -17.06 -7.09 4.67
C VAL A 348 -16.61 -8.49 4.28
N LEU A 349 -15.46 -8.93 4.79
CA LEU A 349 -14.88 -10.25 4.51
C LEU A 349 -15.35 -11.29 5.52
N VAL A 350 -15.30 -10.91 6.79
CA VAL A 350 -15.82 -11.72 7.91
C VAL A 350 -16.81 -10.86 8.68
N GLU A 351 -18.01 -11.36 8.88
CA GLU A 351 -19.05 -10.69 9.66
C GLU A 351 -19.46 -11.58 10.82
N ASN A 352 -19.33 -11.08 12.04
CA ASN A 352 -19.68 -11.84 13.25
C ASN A 352 -19.07 -13.26 13.28
N GLY A 353 -17.79 -13.35 12.86
CA GLY A 353 -17.05 -14.61 12.82
C GLY A 353 -17.29 -15.50 11.62
N ILE A 354 -18.21 -15.13 10.72
CA ILE A 354 -18.56 -15.89 9.50
C ILE A 354 -17.88 -15.29 8.29
N LEU A 355 -17.26 -16.12 7.45
CA LEU A 355 -16.70 -15.66 6.16
C LEU A 355 -17.84 -15.36 5.18
N THR A 356 -18.00 -14.10 4.79
CA THR A 356 -19.13 -13.61 3.97
C THR A 356 -18.73 -13.20 2.56
N SER A 357 -17.45 -12.86 2.33
CA SER A 357 -16.97 -12.45 1.01
C SER A 357 -15.49 -12.75 0.81
N TYR A 358 -15.09 -12.81 -0.45
CA TYR A 358 -13.71 -12.64 -0.89
C TYR A 358 -13.53 -11.25 -1.48
N ILE A 359 -12.28 -10.84 -1.75
CA ILE A 359 -11.98 -9.64 -2.54
C ILE A 359 -11.85 -10.04 -4.01
N HIS A 360 -12.65 -9.40 -4.86
CA HIS A 360 -12.83 -9.80 -6.26
C HIS A 360 -12.30 -8.74 -7.23
N ASP A 361 -11.53 -9.20 -8.24
CA ASP A 361 -11.41 -8.55 -9.54
C ASP A 361 -12.57 -8.93 -10.46
N ARG A 362 -12.63 -8.39 -11.67
CA ARG A 362 -13.69 -8.72 -12.66
C ARG A 362 -13.72 -10.22 -13.02
N ILE A 363 -12.57 -10.86 -13.18
CA ILE A 363 -12.48 -12.28 -13.55
C ILE A 363 -13.08 -13.15 -12.44
N SER A 364 -12.65 -12.90 -11.20
CA SER A 364 -13.12 -13.67 -10.06
C SER A 364 -14.58 -13.39 -9.73
N ALA A 365 -15.03 -12.13 -9.87
CA ALA A 365 -16.43 -11.75 -9.69
C ALA A 365 -17.34 -12.51 -10.69
N LYS A 366 -16.95 -12.53 -11.97
CA LYS A 366 -17.66 -13.31 -13.01
C LYS A 366 -17.72 -14.79 -12.68
N TYR A 367 -16.60 -15.37 -12.20
CA TYR A 367 -16.56 -16.79 -11.81
C TYR A 367 -17.54 -17.13 -10.68
N TYR A 368 -17.64 -16.27 -9.66
CA TYR A 368 -18.53 -16.48 -8.52
C TYR A 368 -19.95 -15.96 -8.75
N GLY A 369 -20.22 -15.27 -9.84
CA GLY A 369 -21.55 -14.68 -10.14
C GLY A 369 -21.90 -13.54 -9.18
N VAL A 370 -20.90 -12.74 -8.76
CA VAL A 370 -21.05 -11.60 -7.87
C VAL A 370 -20.50 -10.32 -8.51
N GLU A 371 -20.78 -9.17 -7.92
CA GLU A 371 -20.20 -7.90 -8.37
C GLU A 371 -18.71 -7.78 -7.97
N PRO A 372 -17.87 -7.12 -8.79
CA PRO A 372 -16.50 -6.77 -8.42
C PRO A 372 -16.47 -5.91 -7.16
N THR A 373 -15.49 -6.13 -6.30
CA THR A 373 -15.39 -5.43 -5.02
C THR A 373 -14.53 -4.15 -5.06
N GLY A 374 -14.02 -3.76 -6.25
CA GLY A 374 -13.09 -2.65 -6.39
C GLY A 374 -11.69 -3.00 -5.87
N ASN A 375 -11.27 -4.23 -6.13
CA ASN A 375 -9.99 -4.78 -5.69
C ASN A 375 -9.12 -5.27 -6.85
N GLY A 376 -9.51 -5.01 -8.10
CA GLY A 376 -8.70 -5.27 -9.27
C GLY A 376 -7.56 -4.26 -9.35
N ARG A 377 -6.37 -4.59 -8.82
CA ARG A 377 -5.25 -3.65 -8.71
C ARG A 377 -3.99 -4.17 -9.40
N ARG A 378 -3.20 -3.26 -9.93
CA ARG A 378 -1.90 -3.50 -10.57
C ARG A 378 -0.82 -2.60 -9.97
N GLN A 379 0.43 -2.95 -10.12
CA GLN A 379 1.55 -2.08 -9.74
C GLN A 379 1.64 -0.86 -10.66
N ASP A 380 1.64 -1.11 -11.96
CA ASP A 380 1.80 -0.13 -13.03
C ASP A 380 1.23 -0.66 -14.36
N PHE A 381 1.36 0.14 -15.44
CA PHE A 381 0.88 -0.22 -16.77
C PHE A 381 1.57 -1.46 -17.40
N MET A 382 2.70 -1.93 -16.87
CA MET A 382 3.37 -3.15 -17.36
C MET A 382 2.75 -4.43 -16.80
N ASN A 383 1.84 -4.28 -15.84
CA ASN A 383 1.21 -5.38 -15.12
C ASN A 383 -0.31 -5.40 -15.35
N TYR A 384 -0.91 -6.58 -15.48
CA TYR A 384 -2.36 -6.70 -15.48
C TYR A 384 -2.91 -6.74 -14.04
N PRO A 385 -4.16 -6.24 -13.81
CA PRO A 385 -4.75 -6.22 -12.49
C PRO A 385 -5.10 -7.64 -12.01
N ILE A 386 -4.94 -7.80 -10.70
CA ILE A 386 -5.30 -9.01 -9.94
C ILE A 386 -5.99 -8.60 -8.63
N PRO A 387 -6.73 -9.50 -7.97
CA PRO A 387 -7.31 -9.19 -6.66
C PRO A 387 -6.23 -8.80 -5.65
N ARG A 388 -6.35 -7.62 -5.03
CA ARG A 388 -5.41 -7.09 -4.04
C ARG A 388 -6.17 -6.37 -2.93
N MET A 389 -5.72 -6.56 -1.69
CA MET A 389 -6.21 -5.80 -0.54
C MET A 389 -5.96 -4.30 -0.70
N ARG A 390 -6.71 -3.49 0.06
CA ARG A 390 -6.62 -2.02 0.15
C ARG A 390 -6.29 -1.60 1.58
N ASN A 391 -7.31 -1.29 2.40
CA ASN A 391 -7.15 -1.05 3.82
C ASN A 391 -7.91 -2.17 4.55
N THR A 392 -7.17 -3.17 5.05
CA THR A 392 -7.76 -4.33 5.71
C THR A 392 -7.67 -4.18 7.21
N TYR A 393 -8.80 -4.25 7.92
CA TYR A 393 -8.83 -4.06 9.37
C TYR A 393 -9.91 -4.89 10.05
N MET A 394 -9.73 -5.14 11.34
CA MET A 394 -10.71 -5.75 12.23
C MET A 394 -11.40 -4.65 13.06
N LEU A 395 -12.72 -4.71 13.19
CA LEU A 395 -13.45 -3.79 14.07
C LEU A 395 -13.08 -4.01 15.54
N GLY A 396 -13.16 -2.94 16.33
CA GLY A 396 -12.95 -3.00 17.78
C GLY A 396 -14.04 -3.80 18.49
N GLY A 397 -13.67 -4.35 19.64
CA GLY A 397 -14.59 -4.96 20.60
C GLY A 397 -15.02 -3.97 21.70
N ASP A 398 -15.56 -4.51 22.80
CA ASP A 398 -16.08 -3.70 23.93
C ASP A 398 -15.08 -3.56 25.09
N ALA A 399 -14.01 -4.36 25.10
CA ALA A 399 -13.01 -4.34 26.18
C ALA A 399 -12.12 -3.09 26.12
N THR A 400 -11.49 -2.76 27.22
CA THR A 400 -10.37 -1.80 27.22
C THR A 400 -9.05 -2.51 26.89
N PRO A 401 -8.01 -1.81 26.39
CA PRO A 401 -6.67 -2.38 26.19
C PRO A 401 -6.12 -3.04 27.48
N ASP A 402 -6.32 -2.41 28.62
CA ASP A 402 -5.89 -2.93 29.91
C ASP A 402 -6.59 -4.25 30.27
N ASP A 403 -7.88 -4.40 29.96
CA ASP A 403 -8.61 -5.66 30.15
C ASP A 403 -8.03 -6.78 29.31
N VAL A 404 -7.67 -6.49 28.05
CA VAL A 404 -7.03 -7.46 27.14
C VAL A 404 -5.67 -7.89 27.66
N ILE A 405 -4.82 -6.94 28.10
CA ILE A 405 -3.50 -7.22 28.67
C ILE A 405 -3.64 -8.05 29.95
N LYS A 406 -4.59 -7.69 30.82
CA LYS A 406 -4.88 -8.43 32.06
C LYS A 406 -5.35 -9.85 31.78
N ALA A 407 -6.20 -10.05 30.77
CA ALA A 407 -6.70 -11.37 30.38
C ALA A 407 -5.61 -12.29 29.84
N ALA A 408 -4.55 -11.76 29.26
CA ALA A 408 -3.40 -12.54 28.79
C ALA A 408 -2.63 -13.21 29.93
N GLY A 409 -2.67 -12.64 31.16
CA GLY A 409 -1.96 -13.17 32.33
C GLY A 409 -0.45 -13.08 32.20
N ASN A 410 0.15 -14.05 31.51
CA ASN A 410 1.59 -14.08 31.19
C ASN A 410 1.77 -14.35 29.70
N GLY A 411 2.63 -13.58 29.03
CA GLY A 411 2.85 -13.67 27.60
C GLY A 411 3.66 -12.49 27.08
N ILE A 412 3.41 -12.08 25.84
CA ILE A 412 4.03 -10.89 25.25
C ILE A 412 2.97 -9.94 24.69
N TYR A 413 3.28 -8.66 24.74
CA TYR A 413 2.59 -7.58 24.03
C TYR A 413 3.45 -7.14 22.85
N VAL A 414 2.91 -7.17 21.64
CA VAL A 414 3.56 -6.79 20.40
C VAL A 414 3.11 -5.40 20.02
N GLU A 415 4.03 -4.43 20.06
CA GLU A 415 3.77 -3.03 19.68
C GLU A 415 3.98 -2.81 18.18
N ASP A 416 5.00 -3.47 17.60
CA ASP A 416 5.37 -3.30 16.20
C ASP A 416 6.05 -4.57 15.67
N VAL A 417 5.88 -4.81 14.36
CA VAL A 417 6.44 -5.97 13.67
C VAL A 417 7.06 -5.55 12.32
N SER A 418 8.03 -6.33 11.88
CA SER A 418 8.69 -6.14 10.58
C SER A 418 9.02 -7.49 9.92
N ASN A 419 9.43 -7.44 8.65
CA ASN A 419 9.97 -8.59 7.90
C ASN A 419 9.06 -9.83 7.93
N GLY A 420 7.75 -9.63 7.75
CA GLY A 420 6.80 -10.73 7.71
C GLY A 420 6.89 -11.56 6.44
N GLN A 421 6.63 -12.85 6.58
CA GLN A 421 6.47 -13.79 5.47
C GLN A 421 5.24 -14.65 5.68
N VAL A 422 4.50 -14.92 4.60
CA VAL A 422 3.33 -15.81 4.61
C VAL A 422 3.40 -16.83 3.46
N LYS A 423 3.02 -18.07 3.75
CA LYS A 423 2.74 -19.09 2.74
C LYS A 423 1.24 -19.09 2.46
N ILE A 424 0.80 -18.38 1.45
CA ILE A 424 -0.63 -18.11 1.16
C ILE A 424 -1.47 -19.40 1.10
N GLY A 425 -0.98 -20.46 0.47
CA GLY A 425 -1.69 -21.74 0.35
C GLY A 425 -1.93 -22.44 1.69
N GLU A 426 -0.92 -22.48 2.53
CA GLU A 426 -0.92 -23.17 3.84
C GLU A 426 -1.38 -22.25 4.97
N GLY A 427 -1.21 -20.93 4.80
CA GLY A 427 -1.53 -19.90 5.79
C GLY A 427 -0.48 -19.75 6.90
N ASP A 428 0.66 -20.40 6.81
CA ASP A 428 1.73 -20.26 7.79
C ASP A 428 2.42 -18.91 7.65
N PHE A 429 2.71 -18.26 8.78
CA PHE A 429 3.39 -16.97 8.84
C PHE A 429 4.50 -16.92 9.88
N ALA A 430 5.43 -16.00 9.67
CA ALA A 430 6.45 -15.61 10.63
C ALA A 430 6.69 -14.10 10.54
N PHE A 431 6.76 -13.41 11.69
CA PHE A 431 7.04 -11.98 11.81
C PHE A 431 8.10 -11.72 12.86
N TYR A 432 9.02 -10.81 12.56
CA TYR A 432 9.94 -10.27 13.55
C TYR A 432 9.25 -9.17 14.36
N VAL A 433 9.30 -9.27 15.69
CA VAL A 433 8.79 -8.24 16.60
C VAL A 433 9.87 -7.18 16.78
N SER A 434 9.65 -6.01 16.19
CA SER A 434 10.57 -4.88 16.26
C SER A 434 10.44 -4.09 17.57
N GLN A 435 9.24 -4.07 18.15
CA GLN A 435 8.92 -3.45 19.43
C GLN A 435 7.90 -4.30 20.18
N GLY A 436 8.13 -4.56 21.46
CA GLY A 436 7.19 -5.29 22.28
C GLY A 436 7.59 -5.29 23.76
N ARG A 437 6.75 -5.89 24.58
CA ARG A 437 6.95 -5.97 26.04
C ARG A 437 6.53 -7.33 26.58
N MET A 438 7.13 -7.74 27.69
CA MET A 438 6.61 -8.86 28.47
C MET A 438 5.28 -8.50 29.14
N ILE A 439 4.40 -9.49 29.25
CA ILE A 439 3.23 -9.44 30.13
C ILE A 439 3.48 -10.40 31.27
N GLU A 440 3.47 -9.89 32.50
CA GLU A 440 3.63 -10.69 33.72
C GLU A 440 2.52 -10.36 34.69
N ASN A 441 1.74 -11.36 35.09
CA ASN A 441 0.58 -11.19 35.97
C ASN A 441 -0.42 -10.11 35.48
N GLY A 442 -0.64 -10.07 34.15
CA GLY A 442 -1.56 -9.13 33.52
C GLY A 442 -1.07 -7.68 33.44
N LYS A 443 0.24 -7.44 33.53
CA LYS A 443 0.85 -6.11 33.44
C LYS A 443 2.02 -6.12 32.46
N LEU A 444 2.17 -5.00 31.73
CA LEU A 444 3.33 -4.77 30.88
C LEU A 444 4.57 -4.52 31.74
N THR A 445 5.66 -5.25 31.45
CA THR A 445 6.93 -5.15 32.18
C THR A 445 8.09 -4.82 31.24
N SER A 446 9.08 -5.69 31.10
CA SER A 446 10.31 -5.43 30.34
C SER A 446 10.07 -5.28 28.84
N THR A 447 10.80 -4.38 28.19
CA THR A 447 10.89 -4.33 26.72
C THR A 447 11.53 -5.64 26.21
N ILE A 448 11.04 -6.15 25.08
CA ILE A 448 11.57 -7.35 24.43
C ILE A 448 12.14 -7.03 23.06
N LYS A 449 13.10 -7.84 22.62
CA LYS A 449 13.69 -7.81 21.27
C LYS A 449 14.17 -9.19 20.83
N ASP A 450 14.65 -9.29 19.60
CA ASP A 450 15.23 -10.50 19.00
C ASP A 450 14.26 -11.70 19.06
N VAL A 451 13.01 -11.45 18.72
CA VAL A 451 11.94 -12.44 18.80
C VAL A 451 11.11 -12.47 17.51
N ASN A 452 10.72 -13.68 17.13
CA ASN A 452 9.75 -13.91 16.07
C ASN A 452 8.46 -14.47 16.67
N ILE A 453 7.33 -14.05 16.11
CA ILE A 453 6.04 -14.72 16.31
C ILE A 453 5.71 -15.51 15.06
N MET A 454 5.28 -16.75 15.26
CA MET A 454 4.98 -17.70 14.19
C MET A 454 3.62 -18.35 14.45
N GLY A 455 2.93 -18.65 13.37
CA GLY A 455 1.63 -19.29 13.48
C GLY A 455 1.04 -19.65 12.11
N ASN A 456 -0.24 -19.98 12.15
CA ASN A 456 -1.03 -20.28 10.97
C ASN A 456 -2.25 -19.35 10.96
N GLY A 457 -2.49 -18.63 9.87
CA GLY A 457 -3.51 -17.56 9.78
C GLY A 457 -4.91 -18.00 10.18
N PRO A 458 -5.49 -19.07 9.60
CA PRO A 458 -6.78 -19.60 10.03
C PRO A 458 -6.85 -19.97 11.51
N LYS A 459 -5.78 -20.56 12.05
CA LYS A 459 -5.71 -20.91 13.49
C LYS A 459 -5.60 -19.67 14.36
N MET A 460 -4.79 -18.68 13.94
CA MET A 460 -4.65 -17.41 14.65
C MET A 460 -5.99 -16.69 14.72
N LEU A 461 -6.71 -16.58 13.57
CA LEU A 461 -8.01 -15.94 13.51
C LEU A 461 -9.02 -16.59 14.46
N ALA A 462 -9.10 -17.92 14.47
CA ALA A 462 -9.95 -18.68 15.37
C ALA A 462 -9.54 -18.55 16.85
N ASN A 463 -8.30 -18.18 17.14
CA ASN A 463 -7.74 -18.00 18.48
C ASN A 463 -7.72 -16.53 18.97
N ILE A 464 -8.26 -15.60 18.23
CA ILE A 464 -8.53 -14.25 18.75
C ILE A 464 -9.72 -14.37 19.72
N VAL A 465 -9.44 -14.24 21.01
CA VAL A 465 -10.42 -14.50 22.08
C VAL A 465 -10.94 -13.23 22.76
N MET A 466 -10.30 -12.08 22.51
CA MET A 466 -10.70 -10.78 23.06
C MET A 466 -10.17 -9.65 22.19
N ALA A 467 -10.94 -8.57 22.04
CA ALA A 467 -10.54 -7.35 21.34
C ALA A 467 -10.98 -6.12 22.12
N ALA A 468 -10.15 -5.09 22.11
CA ALA A 468 -10.41 -3.82 22.74
C ALA A 468 -11.15 -2.84 21.80
N ASN A 469 -11.51 -1.67 22.33
CA ASN A 469 -12.23 -0.62 21.62
C ASN A 469 -11.33 0.45 20.99
N ASP A 470 -10.04 0.17 20.84
CA ASP A 470 -8.98 1.09 20.41
C ASP A 470 -8.48 0.81 18.99
N LEU A 471 -9.39 0.48 18.06
CA LEU A 471 -9.00 0.30 16.66
C LEU A 471 -8.20 1.50 16.15
N GLU A 472 -6.99 1.24 15.68
CA GLU A 472 -6.17 2.19 14.95
C GLU A 472 -5.84 1.65 13.55
N MET A 473 -5.72 2.58 12.59
CA MET A 473 -5.19 2.27 11.25
C MET A 473 -3.70 2.61 11.20
N SER A 474 -2.92 1.78 10.51
CA SER A 474 -1.52 2.10 10.26
C SER A 474 -1.41 3.39 9.46
N ARG A 475 -0.60 4.33 9.96
CA ARG A 475 -0.35 5.65 9.34
C ARG A 475 0.96 5.69 8.53
N GLY A 476 1.66 4.56 8.45
CA GLY A 476 2.86 4.43 7.62
C GLY A 476 2.51 4.47 6.13
N GLY A 477 3.24 5.28 5.36
CA GLY A 477 3.04 5.41 3.91
C GLY A 477 3.77 4.37 3.07
N ALA A 478 4.60 3.52 3.70
CA ALA A 478 5.47 2.57 3.02
C ALA A 478 4.90 1.14 2.92
N GLY A 479 3.66 0.91 3.38
CA GLY A 479 3.03 -0.42 3.30
C GLY A 479 2.86 -0.84 1.84
N GLN A 480 3.62 -1.85 1.43
CA GLN A 480 3.56 -2.46 0.09
C GLN A 480 3.15 -3.92 0.23
N CYS A 481 2.03 -4.28 -0.36
CA CYS A 481 1.61 -5.66 -0.49
C CYS A 481 2.27 -6.28 -1.73
N GLY A 482 3.01 -7.37 -1.58
CA GLY A 482 3.65 -8.10 -2.67
C GLY A 482 2.82 -9.30 -3.12
N LYS A 483 2.52 -9.42 -4.42
CA LYS A 483 1.86 -10.61 -5.00
C LYS A 483 2.22 -10.75 -6.47
N ASN A 484 2.62 -11.94 -6.89
CA ASN A 484 3.01 -12.24 -8.27
C ASN A 484 4.05 -11.26 -8.85
N GLY A 485 5.01 -10.82 -8.02
CA GLY A 485 6.03 -9.84 -8.42
C GLY A 485 5.53 -8.40 -8.52
N GLN A 486 4.29 -8.11 -8.16
CA GLN A 486 3.68 -6.78 -8.18
C GLN A 486 3.56 -6.20 -6.76
N GLY A 487 3.97 -4.95 -6.56
CA GLY A 487 3.73 -4.17 -5.34
C GLY A 487 2.45 -3.34 -5.44
N ALA A 488 1.64 -3.28 -4.38
CA ALA A 488 0.51 -2.35 -4.30
C ALA A 488 0.46 -1.67 -2.92
N PRO A 489 0.26 -0.34 -2.83
CA PRO A 489 0.15 0.35 -1.55
C PRO A 489 -1.06 -0.15 -0.76
N VAL A 490 -0.88 -0.40 0.53
CA VAL A 490 -1.92 -0.88 1.46
C VAL A 490 -1.79 -0.19 2.81
N SER A 491 -2.91 -0.18 3.55
CA SER A 491 -2.91 0.06 4.99
C SER A 491 -3.65 -1.08 5.69
N PHE A 492 -3.42 -1.22 6.95
CA PHE A 492 -4.08 -2.22 7.79
C PHE A 492 -4.41 -1.62 9.15
N GLY A 493 -5.32 -2.25 9.85
CA GLY A 493 -5.75 -1.81 11.17
C GLY A 493 -6.14 -2.98 12.06
N LEU A 494 -5.85 -2.80 13.35
CA LEU A 494 -6.22 -3.75 14.38
C LEU A 494 -6.51 -2.98 15.68
N PRO A 495 -7.50 -3.38 16.48
CA PRO A 495 -7.57 -2.99 17.88
C PRO A 495 -6.59 -3.85 18.69
N THR A 496 -6.27 -3.44 19.90
CA THR A 496 -5.58 -4.33 20.85
C THR A 496 -6.36 -5.64 20.97
N CYS A 497 -5.74 -6.77 20.64
CA CYS A 497 -6.42 -8.07 20.69
C CYS A 497 -5.54 -9.17 21.28
N LEU A 498 -6.19 -10.12 21.97
CA LEU A 498 -5.54 -11.29 22.56
C LEU A 498 -5.67 -12.50 21.64
N VAL A 499 -4.56 -12.99 21.15
CA VAL A 499 -4.44 -14.32 20.55
C VAL A 499 -4.05 -15.32 21.66
N LYS A 500 -4.88 -16.32 21.86
CA LYS A 500 -4.75 -17.27 22.98
C LYS A 500 -3.40 -18.00 23.01
N SER A 501 -2.85 -18.34 21.86
CA SER A 501 -1.54 -18.98 21.73
C SER A 501 -0.94 -18.73 20.35
N LEU A 502 0.30 -18.28 20.32
CA LEU A 502 1.20 -18.28 19.17
C LEU A 502 2.57 -18.81 19.59
N THR A 503 3.30 -19.33 18.64
CA THR A 503 4.70 -19.71 18.85
C THR A 503 5.56 -18.46 18.89
N VAL A 504 6.23 -18.25 20.02
CA VAL A 504 7.22 -17.19 20.23
C VAL A 504 8.60 -17.84 20.22
N GLY A 505 9.49 -17.40 19.32
CA GLY A 505 10.83 -17.96 19.18
C GLY A 505 11.88 -16.87 19.16
N GLY A 506 12.98 -17.05 19.92
CA GLY A 506 14.15 -16.19 19.82
C GLY A 506 14.96 -16.51 18.56
N THR A 507 15.70 -15.52 18.03
CA THR A 507 16.77 -15.79 17.08
C THR A 507 17.92 -16.43 17.89
N GLU A 508 18.28 -17.69 17.59
CA GLU A 508 19.49 -18.26 18.18
C GLU A 508 20.69 -17.35 17.86
N GLN A 509 21.21 -16.66 18.86
CA GLN A 509 22.57 -16.15 18.75
C GLN A 509 23.48 -17.39 18.68
N LYS A 510 23.96 -17.74 17.48
CA LYS A 510 25.10 -18.62 17.36
C LYS A 510 26.23 -17.96 18.13
N GLY A 511 26.41 -18.42 19.36
CA GLY A 511 27.51 -18.00 20.21
C GLY A 511 28.80 -18.18 19.44
N GLY A 512 29.47 -17.07 19.14
CA GLY A 512 30.83 -17.11 18.65
C GLY A 512 31.66 -17.88 19.65
N ARG A 513 31.99 -19.13 19.33
CA ARG A 513 33.08 -19.82 20.01
C ARG A 513 34.36 -19.14 19.59
N SER A 514 35.02 -18.62 20.63
CA SER A 514 36.39 -18.08 20.68
C SER A 514 37.36 -18.73 19.71
#